data_4255561e662265a96767262f72826cd1
#
_entry.id   4255561e662265a96767262f72826cd1
#
_cell.length_a   1.000
_cell.length_b   1.000
_cell.length_c   1.000
_cell.angle_alpha   90.00
_cell.angle_beta   90.00
_cell.angle_gamma   90.00
#
_symmetry.space_group_name_H-M   'P 1'
#
loop_
_entity.id
_entity.type
_entity.pdbx_description
1 polymer ?
#
loop_
_entity_poly.entity_id
_entity_poly.type
_entity_poly.pdbx_seq_one_letter_code
_entity_poly.pdbx_strand_id
1 'polypeptide(L)'
;ISLGLVGSEMCIRDRYNKVKDTGSTIITKVVTKRKVEKAPLLYDLTTLQKEANSQHGFTAEHTLSIAQKLYEAKFITYPRTSSRYISDDVFATLPKLFKNLENHSEYGEKVKLLPGSEDYSKNSVNAAKVTDHHALLITENAAIGLFKDEKIVYDMILCRMIEAFSADCIKDITSVSAQVDHEVEFGISGSIIRQTGWRALSLKEKNKRQDKDADATDNEVREQVIPNWQEGQHITLSGCTITEGKTKPKPLHTESTLLAAMETAGKEIEDDTMRQAMKDSGIGTPATRAAIIETLLKREYMVRQQKKLVPTEKGLALHSVVKNMAIANVEMTGKWEAELAKIERGEASADGFTHSIEGYTREITAELLGCDRLFSHKDSGCQCPKCKQGTMQFFGKVVRCSNKECGMPVFKQVAGKLLTDADITDLLTKGKTRTLNGFTSKQGKPFSAAIAFDENFNTKFVFAERKTAEKRGNVKRYKK
;
A
#
# COMPACT_ATOMS: atom_id res chain seq x y z
N ILE A 1 22.90 -25.18 8.69
CA ILE A 1 22.99 -23.95 9.50
C ILE A 1 23.64 -22.90 8.64
N SER A 2 22.88 -21.87 8.28
CA SER A 2 23.41 -20.75 7.51
C SER A 2 23.93 -19.68 8.47
N LEU A 3 25.24 -19.43 8.41
CA LEU A 3 25.91 -18.46 9.25
C LEU A 3 26.27 -17.25 8.39
N GLY A 4 25.73 -16.10 8.72
CA GLY A 4 25.95 -14.87 7.95
C GLY A 4 27.17 -14.09 8.44
N LEU A 5 28.16 -13.91 7.58
CA LEU A 5 29.25 -12.96 7.75
C LEU A 5 29.05 -11.81 6.76
N VAL A 6 29.02 -10.58 7.26
CA VAL A 6 28.96 -9.39 6.41
C VAL A 6 30.34 -8.71 6.47
N GLY A 7 30.99 -8.55 5.31
CA GLY A 7 32.29 -7.91 5.19
C GLY A 7 32.62 -7.59 3.74
N SER A 8 33.79 -6.99 3.49
CA SER A 8 34.32 -6.82 2.13
C SER A 8 34.58 -8.19 1.48
N GLU A 9 34.43 -8.28 0.16
CA GLU A 9 34.59 -9.54 -0.61
C GLU A 9 35.95 -10.23 -0.29
N MET A 10 37.02 -9.50 -0.14
CA MET A 10 38.32 -10.01 0.19
C MET A 10 38.35 -10.66 1.57
N CYS A 11 37.77 -10.05 2.60
CA CYS A 11 37.68 -10.60 3.95
C CYS A 11 36.84 -11.86 4.02
N ILE A 12 35.76 -11.93 3.24
CA ILE A 12 34.88 -13.12 3.20
C ILE A 12 35.63 -14.29 2.56
N ARG A 13 36.33 -14.05 1.46
CA ARG A 13 37.08 -15.09 0.75
C ARG A 13 38.28 -15.64 1.58
N ASP A 14 38.97 -14.79 2.32
CA ASP A 14 40.01 -15.21 3.23
C ASP A 14 39.49 -16.09 4.37
N ARG A 15 38.36 -15.68 4.97
CA ARG A 15 37.69 -16.46 6.02
C ARG A 15 37.17 -17.81 5.49
N TYR A 16 36.63 -17.81 4.28
CA TYR A 16 36.21 -19.06 3.63
C TYR A 16 37.37 -20.01 3.42
N ASN A 17 38.52 -19.51 2.93
CA ASN A 17 39.69 -20.34 2.70
C ASN A 17 40.27 -20.93 3.99
N LYS A 18 40.14 -20.24 5.13
CA LYS A 18 40.51 -20.74 6.45
C LYS A 18 39.57 -21.83 6.96
N VAL A 19 38.28 -21.76 6.60
CA VAL A 19 37.23 -22.62 7.16
C VAL A 19 36.92 -23.85 6.30
N LYS A 20 37.08 -23.75 4.97
CA LYS A 20 36.64 -24.78 4.00
C LYS A 20 37.21 -26.18 4.25
N ASP A 21 38.44 -26.24 4.74
CA ASP A 21 39.16 -27.51 4.98
C ASP A 21 39.17 -27.92 6.48
N THR A 22 38.49 -27.16 7.34
CA THR A 22 38.40 -27.40 8.78
C THR A 22 37.23 -28.34 9.09
N GLY A 23 37.51 -29.50 9.70
CA GLY A 23 36.49 -30.52 10.00
C GLY A 23 35.72 -30.31 11.30
N SER A 24 36.08 -29.34 12.14
CA SER A 24 35.45 -29.08 13.42
C SER A 24 35.37 -27.64 13.81
N THR A 25 34.41 -27.30 14.65
CA THR A 25 34.26 -25.97 15.26
C THR A 25 33.90 -26.10 16.72
N ILE A 26 34.23 -25.13 17.53
CA ILE A 26 33.91 -25.07 18.95
C ILE A 26 32.82 -24.07 19.24
N ILE A 27 31.85 -24.44 20.07
CA ILE A 27 30.81 -23.54 20.58
C ILE A 27 31.43 -22.63 21.63
N THR A 28 31.47 -21.34 21.37
CA THR A 28 32.07 -20.36 22.28
C THR A 28 31.06 -19.72 23.21
N LYS A 29 29.79 -19.61 22.78
CA LYS A 29 28.75 -18.95 23.58
C LYS A 29 27.38 -19.49 23.24
N VAL A 30 26.56 -19.73 24.26
CA VAL A 30 25.15 -20.09 24.13
C VAL A 30 24.30 -19.18 25.02
N VAL A 31 23.42 -18.38 24.44
CA VAL A 31 22.56 -17.45 25.17
C VAL A 31 21.10 -17.73 24.81
N THR A 32 20.33 -18.11 25.80
CA THR A 32 18.85 -18.23 25.66
C THR A 32 18.16 -17.08 26.40
N LYS A 33 17.33 -16.34 25.67
CA LYS A 33 16.52 -15.25 26.22
C LYS A 33 15.05 -15.54 26.01
N ARG A 34 14.28 -15.37 27.07
CA ARG A 34 12.81 -15.43 26.98
C ARG A 34 12.26 -14.13 26.41
N LYS A 35 11.48 -14.21 25.35
CA LYS A 35 10.76 -13.09 24.74
C LYS A 35 9.28 -13.31 24.91
N VAL A 36 8.61 -12.31 25.51
CA VAL A 36 7.15 -12.27 25.60
C VAL A 36 6.64 -11.37 24.48
N GLU A 37 5.83 -11.92 23.59
CA GLU A 37 5.13 -11.17 22.53
C GLU A 37 3.69 -10.95 22.98
N LYS A 38 3.39 -9.72 23.30
CA LYS A 38 2.05 -9.35 23.76
C LYS A 38 1.00 -9.63 22.69
N ALA A 39 -0.20 -9.96 23.16
CA ALA A 39 -1.38 -10.03 22.30
C ALA A 39 -1.55 -8.73 21.50
N PRO A 40 -1.93 -8.81 20.20
CA PRO A 40 -2.12 -7.61 19.38
C PRO A 40 -3.28 -6.76 19.92
N LEU A 41 -3.21 -5.44 19.71
CA LEU A 41 -4.35 -4.58 20.01
C LEU A 41 -5.49 -4.83 19.02
N LEU A 42 -6.69 -4.47 19.40
CA LEU A 42 -7.87 -4.48 18.53
C LEU A 42 -7.65 -3.66 17.26
N TYR A 43 -8.52 -3.82 16.28
CA TYR A 43 -8.48 -3.00 15.08
C TYR A 43 -9.03 -1.59 15.30
N ASP A 44 -8.30 -0.61 14.77
CA ASP A 44 -8.87 0.61 14.20
C ASP A 44 -9.10 0.41 12.69
N LEU A 45 -9.68 1.41 12.03
CA LEU A 45 -9.93 1.32 10.58
C LEU A 45 -8.63 1.17 9.78
N THR A 46 -7.59 1.94 10.11
CA THR A 46 -6.33 1.92 9.37
C THR A 46 -5.64 0.56 9.45
N THR A 47 -5.59 -0.03 10.63
CA THR A 47 -4.97 -1.36 10.81
C THR A 47 -5.78 -2.45 10.09
N LEU A 48 -7.11 -2.39 10.15
CA LEU A 48 -7.98 -3.29 9.38
C LEU A 48 -7.71 -3.16 7.86
N GLN A 49 -7.65 -1.95 7.33
CA GLN A 49 -7.36 -1.71 5.91
C GLN A 49 -5.97 -2.22 5.50
N LYS A 50 -4.95 -1.99 6.33
CA LYS A 50 -3.57 -2.47 6.10
C LYS A 50 -3.52 -3.99 6.00
N GLU A 51 -4.14 -4.68 6.92
CA GLU A 51 -4.13 -6.15 6.94
C GLU A 51 -5.03 -6.75 5.86
N ALA A 52 -6.21 -6.18 5.59
CA ALA A 52 -7.07 -6.60 4.49
C ALA A 52 -6.37 -6.46 3.12
N ASN A 53 -5.60 -5.39 2.92
CA ASN A 53 -4.79 -5.23 1.71
C ASN A 53 -3.66 -6.25 1.63
N SER A 54 -2.93 -6.47 2.72
CA SER A 54 -1.80 -7.40 2.77
C SER A 54 -2.27 -8.86 2.54
N GLN A 55 -3.29 -9.30 3.27
CA GLN A 55 -3.74 -10.69 3.28
C GLN A 55 -4.65 -11.04 2.10
N HIS A 56 -5.60 -10.16 1.77
CA HIS A 56 -6.67 -10.42 0.80
C HIS A 56 -6.57 -9.56 -0.47
N GLY A 57 -5.68 -8.56 -0.50
CA GLY A 57 -5.53 -7.64 -1.64
C GLY A 57 -6.67 -6.64 -1.77
N PHE A 58 -7.48 -6.45 -0.72
CA PHE A 58 -8.55 -5.45 -0.71
C PHE A 58 -7.96 -4.04 -0.71
N THR A 59 -8.59 -3.13 -1.45
CA THR A 59 -8.24 -1.72 -1.37
C THR A 59 -8.74 -1.11 -0.06
N ALA A 60 -8.14 -0.01 0.37
CA ALA A 60 -8.57 0.71 1.56
C ALA A 60 -10.04 1.17 1.44
N GLU A 61 -10.44 1.66 0.26
CA GLU A 61 -11.81 2.07 -0.03
C GLU A 61 -12.78 0.89 0.01
N HIS A 62 -12.43 -0.25 -0.60
CA HIS A 62 -13.25 -1.46 -0.58
C HIS A 62 -13.46 -1.97 0.84
N THR A 63 -12.37 -2.03 1.64
CA THR A 63 -12.44 -2.43 3.06
C THR A 63 -13.37 -1.52 3.86
N LEU A 64 -13.26 -0.20 3.67
CA LEU A 64 -14.12 0.78 4.34
C LEU A 64 -15.59 0.60 3.92
N SER A 65 -15.86 0.41 2.63
CA SER A 65 -17.21 0.20 2.11
C SER A 65 -17.86 -1.05 2.72
N ILE A 66 -17.10 -2.15 2.84
CA ILE A 66 -17.56 -3.38 3.49
C ILE A 66 -17.83 -3.15 4.97
N ALA A 67 -16.88 -2.53 5.69
CA ALA A 67 -17.03 -2.26 7.11
C ALA A 67 -18.25 -1.35 7.38
N GLN A 68 -18.52 -0.37 6.50
CA GLN A 68 -19.69 0.49 6.59
C GLN A 68 -20.99 -0.32 6.45
N LYS A 69 -21.07 -1.24 5.50
CA LYS A 69 -22.24 -2.14 5.32
C LYS A 69 -22.46 -3.05 6.52
N LEU A 70 -21.37 -3.63 7.06
CA LEU A 70 -21.47 -4.46 8.27
C LEU A 70 -21.96 -3.67 9.48
N TYR A 71 -21.54 -2.40 9.61
CA TYR A 71 -22.05 -1.50 10.64
C TYR A 71 -23.52 -1.16 10.46
N GLU A 72 -23.94 -0.82 9.26
CA GLU A 72 -25.35 -0.51 8.93
C GLU A 72 -26.26 -1.73 9.18
N ALA A 73 -25.76 -2.95 8.94
CA ALA A 73 -26.39 -4.20 9.30
C ALA A 73 -26.31 -4.53 10.81
N LYS A 74 -25.65 -3.69 11.60
CA LYS A 74 -25.43 -3.86 13.07
C LYS A 74 -24.62 -5.10 13.43
N PHE A 75 -23.74 -5.58 12.56
CA PHE A 75 -22.87 -6.72 12.83
C PHE A 75 -21.54 -6.32 13.48
N ILE A 76 -21.09 -5.08 13.28
CA ILE A 76 -19.89 -4.53 13.90
C ILE A 76 -20.17 -3.14 14.48
N THR A 77 -19.26 -2.64 15.33
CA THR A 77 -19.27 -1.28 15.86
C THR A 77 -18.85 -0.26 14.79
N TYR A 78 -18.94 1.04 15.07
CA TYR A 78 -18.67 2.11 14.11
C TYR A 78 -17.26 2.01 13.50
N PRO A 79 -17.13 1.91 12.15
CA PRO A 79 -15.87 1.55 11.54
C PRO A 79 -14.83 2.68 11.44
N ARG A 80 -15.25 3.95 11.46
CA ARG A 80 -14.34 5.10 11.29
C ARG A 80 -13.72 5.52 12.62
N THR A 81 -13.06 4.61 13.29
CA THR A 81 -12.37 4.85 14.57
C THR A 81 -10.85 4.86 14.37
N SER A 82 -10.18 5.71 15.15
CA SER A 82 -8.72 5.74 15.31
C SER A 82 -8.26 4.97 16.54
N SER A 83 -9.19 4.62 17.43
CA SER A 83 -8.86 3.92 18.67
C SER A 83 -8.69 2.41 18.44
N ARG A 84 -7.70 1.84 19.11
CA ARG A 84 -7.46 0.39 19.21
C ARG A 84 -7.78 -0.12 20.62
N TYR A 85 -8.49 0.70 21.40
CA TYR A 85 -8.78 0.44 22.79
C TYR A 85 -10.29 0.47 23.05
N ILE A 86 -10.69 -0.18 24.13
CA ILE A 86 -12.05 -0.19 24.67
C ILE A 86 -12.01 0.28 26.12
N SER A 87 -13.16 0.69 26.63
CA SER A 87 -13.38 1.01 28.05
C SER A 87 -13.68 -0.25 28.88
N ASP A 88 -13.63 -0.12 30.21
CA ASP A 88 -13.87 -1.25 31.10
C ASP A 88 -15.33 -1.74 31.07
N ASP A 89 -16.30 -0.86 30.80
CA ASP A 89 -17.70 -1.22 30.63
C ASP A 89 -17.93 -2.06 29.38
N VAL A 90 -17.30 -1.71 28.26
CA VAL A 90 -17.32 -2.51 27.03
C VAL A 90 -16.63 -3.86 27.26
N PHE A 91 -15.47 -3.87 27.94
CA PHE A 91 -14.77 -5.10 28.28
C PHE A 91 -15.63 -6.08 29.08
N ALA A 92 -16.42 -5.58 30.02
CA ALA A 92 -17.32 -6.39 30.84
C ALA A 92 -18.42 -7.12 30.05
N THR A 93 -18.71 -6.68 28.82
CA THR A 93 -19.70 -7.33 27.93
C THR A 93 -19.14 -8.52 27.14
N LEU A 94 -17.81 -8.58 26.95
CA LEU A 94 -17.15 -9.56 26.08
C LEU A 94 -17.36 -11.02 26.49
N PRO A 95 -17.33 -11.41 27.80
CA PRO A 95 -17.56 -12.80 28.18
C PRO A 95 -18.92 -13.31 27.69
N LYS A 96 -19.96 -12.49 27.78
CA LYS A 96 -21.31 -12.84 27.26
C LYS A 96 -21.28 -12.99 25.74
N LEU A 97 -20.63 -12.05 25.04
CA LEU A 97 -20.51 -12.08 23.57
C LEU A 97 -19.82 -13.36 23.09
N PHE A 98 -18.67 -13.72 23.66
CA PHE A 98 -17.93 -14.91 23.27
C PHE A 98 -18.69 -16.20 23.64
N LYS A 99 -19.36 -16.24 24.79
CA LYS A 99 -20.19 -17.39 25.17
C LYS A 99 -21.29 -17.68 24.16
N ASN A 100 -21.92 -16.62 23.62
CA ASN A 100 -22.95 -16.80 22.56
C ASN A 100 -22.36 -17.42 21.27
N LEU A 101 -21.06 -17.22 20.99
CA LEU A 101 -20.38 -17.77 19.84
C LEU A 101 -19.83 -19.19 20.03
N GLU A 102 -19.73 -19.70 21.27
CA GLU A 102 -19.17 -21.03 21.55
C GLU A 102 -19.89 -22.17 20.82
N ASN A 103 -21.21 -22.01 20.63
CA ASN A 103 -22.05 -22.98 19.93
C ASN A 103 -22.19 -22.70 18.44
N HIS A 104 -21.56 -21.64 17.93
CA HIS A 104 -21.63 -21.32 16.50
C HIS A 104 -20.80 -22.31 15.70
N SER A 105 -21.38 -22.89 14.65
CA SER A 105 -20.78 -23.99 13.86
C SER A 105 -19.39 -23.63 13.28
N GLU A 106 -19.16 -22.35 13.00
CA GLU A 106 -17.93 -21.86 12.37
C GLU A 106 -16.95 -21.21 13.37
N TYR A 107 -17.49 -20.49 14.35
CA TYR A 107 -16.66 -19.66 15.26
C TYR A 107 -16.40 -20.33 16.60
N GLY A 108 -17.19 -21.31 17.00
CA GLY A 108 -17.09 -21.96 18.30
C GLY A 108 -15.70 -22.54 18.59
N GLU A 109 -15.10 -23.22 17.61
CA GLU A 109 -13.74 -23.77 17.76
C GLU A 109 -12.64 -22.71 17.83
N LYS A 110 -12.89 -21.51 17.31
CA LYS A 110 -11.96 -20.37 17.45
C LYS A 110 -12.09 -19.73 18.85
N VAL A 111 -13.31 -19.55 19.31
CA VAL A 111 -13.60 -18.94 20.61
C VAL A 111 -13.11 -19.81 21.78
N LYS A 112 -13.18 -21.14 21.64
CA LYS A 112 -12.62 -22.09 22.63
C LYS A 112 -11.10 -21.99 22.83
N LEU A 113 -10.39 -21.22 21.99
CA LEU A 113 -8.97 -20.92 22.18
C LEU A 113 -8.71 -19.81 23.19
N LEU A 114 -9.75 -19.05 23.55
CA LEU A 114 -9.65 -18.04 24.60
C LEU A 114 -9.41 -18.70 25.97
N PRO A 115 -8.67 -18.07 26.86
CA PRO A 115 -8.58 -18.47 28.26
C PRO A 115 -9.94 -18.30 28.97
N GLY A 116 -10.03 -18.64 30.25
CA GLY A 116 -11.18 -18.28 31.06
C GLY A 116 -11.39 -16.75 31.07
N SER A 117 -12.63 -16.31 31.22
CA SER A 117 -12.98 -14.87 31.10
C SER A 117 -12.23 -13.98 32.09
N GLU A 118 -11.85 -14.50 33.26
CA GLU A 118 -11.01 -13.83 34.26
C GLU A 118 -9.57 -13.59 33.80
N ASP A 119 -9.08 -14.43 32.88
CA ASP A 119 -7.72 -14.39 32.35
C ASP A 119 -7.62 -13.68 30.99
N TYR A 120 -8.68 -12.99 30.55
CA TYR A 120 -8.63 -12.20 29.32
C TYR A 120 -7.56 -11.13 29.39
N SER A 121 -6.75 -11.03 28.35
CA SER A 121 -5.74 -9.97 28.23
C SER A 121 -6.39 -8.58 28.24
N LYS A 122 -5.85 -7.68 29.08
CA LYS A 122 -6.31 -6.29 29.18
C LYS A 122 -5.45 -5.31 28.38
N ASN A 123 -4.60 -5.79 27.47
CA ASN A 123 -3.72 -4.92 26.68
C ASN A 123 -4.49 -3.88 25.86
N SER A 124 -5.70 -4.21 25.40
CA SER A 124 -6.60 -3.32 24.65
C SER A 124 -7.64 -2.60 25.52
N VAL A 125 -7.54 -2.66 26.85
CA VAL A 125 -8.49 -1.99 27.77
C VAL A 125 -7.83 -0.75 28.33
N ASN A 126 -8.28 0.42 27.89
CA ASN A 126 -7.79 1.71 28.38
C ASN A 126 -8.74 2.83 27.95
N ALA A 127 -9.63 3.24 28.84
CA ALA A 127 -10.63 4.29 28.58
C ALA A 127 -9.99 5.63 28.17
N ALA A 128 -8.82 5.99 28.71
CA ALA A 128 -8.14 7.25 28.39
C ALA A 128 -7.57 7.29 26.96
N LYS A 129 -7.48 6.14 26.27
CA LYS A 129 -7.03 6.01 24.87
C LYS A 129 -8.18 5.73 23.91
N VAL A 130 -9.40 5.70 24.38
CA VAL A 130 -10.60 5.72 23.55
C VAL A 130 -10.81 7.16 23.11
N THR A 131 -10.87 7.37 21.80
CA THR A 131 -11.20 8.67 21.19
C THR A 131 -12.73 8.82 21.09
N ASP A 132 -13.27 9.40 20.06
CA ASP A 132 -14.72 9.54 19.82
C ASP A 132 -15.45 8.20 19.82
N HIS A 133 -14.78 7.15 19.35
CA HIS A 133 -15.29 5.77 19.25
C HIS A 133 -14.22 4.79 19.70
N HIS A 134 -14.66 3.71 20.36
CA HIS A 134 -13.77 2.60 20.72
C HIS A 134 -13.35 1.77 19.51
N ALA A 135 -12.43 0.83 19.69
CA ALA A 135 -11.95 -0.09 18.67
C ALA A 135 -13.09 -0.88 17.98
N LEU A 136 -12.79 -1.43 16.82
CA LEU A 136 -13.71 -2.29 16.08
C LEU A 136 -13.98 -3.60 16.82
N LEU A 137 -15.24 -3.88 17.04
CA LEU A 137 -15.75 -5.11 17.64
C LEU A 137 -16.90 -5.65 16.79
N ILE A 138 -17.14 -6.97 16.86
CA ILE A 138 -18.42 -7.54 16.46
C ILE A 138 -19.48 -7.24 17.51
N THR A 139 -20.75 -7.31 17.13
CA THR A 139 -21.89 -7.11 18.02
C THR A 139 -22.54 -8.45 18.41
N GLU A 140 -23.54 -8.40 19.28
CA GLU A 140 -24.34 -9.58 19.65
C GLU A 140 -25.25 -10.08 18.52
N ASN A 141 -25.42 -9.33 17.44
CA ASN A 141 -26.27 -9.73 16.31
C ASN A 141 -25.59 -10.82 15.49
N ALA A 142 -26.32 -11.88 15.20
CA ALA A 142 -25.81 -12.97 14.37
C ALA A 142 -25.55 -12.49 12.93
N ALA A 143 -24.33 -12.60 12.46
CA ALA A 143 -23.95 -12.26 11.10
C ALA A 143 -24.35 -13.39 10.13
N ILE A 144 -25.59 -13.37 9.67
CA ILE A 144 -26.15 -14.37 8.77
C ILE A 144 -26.23 -13.80 7.35
N GLY A 145 -25.92 -14.61 6.35
CA GLY A 145 -26.09 -14.25 4.94
C GLY A 145 -25.06 -13.28 4.38
N LEU A 146 -23.89 -13.19 4.98
CA LEU A 146 -22.79 -12.34 4.51
C LEU A 146 -22.29 -12.78 3.14
N PHE A 147 -22.05 -11.82 2.25
CA PHE A 147 -21.31 -12.05 1.02
C PHE A 147 -19.85 -12.39 1.33
N LYS A 148 -19.15 -13.00 0.36
CA LYS A 148 -17.78 -13.49 0.54
C LYS A 148 -16.84 -12.45 1.15
N ASP A 149 -16.82 -11.24 0.62
CA ASP A 149 -15.92 -10.17 1.06
C ASP A 149 -16.34 -9.61 2.42
N GLU A 150 -17.65 -9.49 2.69
CA GLU A 150 -18.20 -9.09 3.99
C GLU A 150 -17.83 -10.10 5.07
N LYS A 151 -17.93 -11.40 4.74
CA LYS A 151 -17.51 -12.48 5.63
C LYS A 151 -16.01 -12.38 5.96
N ILE A 152 -15.15 -12.12 4.98
CA ILE A 152 -13.71 -11.97 5.19
C ILE A 152 -13.43 -10.85 6.20
N VAL A 153 -14.04 -9.67 6.01
CA VAL A 153 -13.80 -8.53 6.92
C VAL A 153 -14.37 -8.80 8.31
N TYR A 154 -15.56 -9.40 8.40
CA TYR A 154 -16.14 -9.81 9.68
C TYR A 154 -15.25 -10.82 10.41
N ASP A 155 -14.77 -11.85 9.71
CA ASP A 155 -13.87 -12.87 10.24
C ASP A 155 -12.54 -12.26 10.73
N MET A 156 -11.99 -11.29 10.00
CA MET A 156 -10.79 -10.56 10.43
C MET A 156 -11.02 -9.86 11.77
N ILE A 157 -12.14 -9.14 11.92
CA ILE A 157 -12.47 -8.42 13.17
C ILE A 157 -12.65 -9.40 14.32
N LEU A 158 -13.42 -10.48 14.12
CA LEU A 158 -13.63 -11.50 15.14
C LEU A 158 -12.32 -12.19 15.54
N CYS A 159 -11.51 -12.62 14.58
CA CYS A 159 -10.23 -13.27 14.86
C CYS A 159 -9.29 -12.32 15.63
N ARG A 160 -9.25 -11.04 15.27
CA ARG A 160 -8.46 -10.05 15.99
C ARG A 160 -8.96 -9.85 17.43
N MET A 161 -10.28 -9.89 17.67
CA MET A 161 -10.81 -9.85 19.04
C MET A 161 -10.35 -11.06 19.85
N ILE A 162 -10.43 -12.25 19.28
CA ILE A 162 -9.96 -13.48 19.96
C ILE A 162 -8.46 -13.38 20.23
N GLU A 163 -7.64 -12.94 19.28
CA GLU A 163 -6.21 -12.72 19.47
C GLU A 163 -5.92 -11.69 20.58
N ALA A 164 -6.63 -10.55 20.56
CA ALA A 164 -6.40 -9.43 21.48
C ALA A 164 -6.70 -9.77 22.95
N PHE A 165 -7.64 -10.69 23.18
CA PHE A 165 -8.03 -11.12 24.53
C PHE A 165 -7.40 -12.47 24.94
N SER A 166 -6.60 -13.10 24.08
CA SER A 166 -5.81 -14.27 24.39
C SER A 166 -4.57 -13.95 25.21
N ALA A 167 -3.96 -15.00 25.80
CA ALA A 167 -2.69 -14.88 26.51
C ALA A 167 -1.55 -14.45 25.58
N ASP A 168 -0.50 -13.89 26.15
CA ASP A 168 0.72 -13.52 25.43
C ASP A 168 1.42 -14.77 24.84
N CYS A 169 2.12 -14.60 23.73
CA CYS A 169 2.97 -15.64 23.16
C CYS A 169 4.36 -15.57 23.82
N ILE A 170 4.85 -16.71 24.31
CA ILE A 170 6.16 -16.82 24.97
C ILE A 170 7.07 -17.64 24.07
N LYS A 171 8.23 -17.07 23.73
CA LYS A 171 9.29 -17.72 22.94
C LYS A 171 10.60 -17.72 23.70
N ASP A 172 11.35 -18.80 23.60
CA ASP A 172 12.77 -18.81 23.96
C ASP A 172 13.59 -18.62 22.66
N ILE A 173 14.41 -17.58 22.64
CA ILE A 173 15.33 -17.27 21.54
C ILE A 173 16.73 -17.70 21.99
N THR A 174 17.27 -18.71 21.31
CA THR A 174 18.64 -19.19 21.56
C THR A 174 19.55 -18.65 20.46
N SER A 175 20.60 -17.94 20.88
CA SER A 175 21.69 -17.48 20.02
C SER A 175 22.94 -18.24 20.40
N VAL A 176 23.62 -18.81 19.41
CA VAL A 176 24.85 -19.58 19.57
C VAL A 176 25.93 -18.93 18.73
N SER A 177 27.10 -18.69 19.34
CA SER A 177 28.34 -18.36 18.65
C SER A 177 29.24 -19.57 18.61
N ALA A 178 29.86 -19.82 17.47
CA ALA A 178 30.84 -20.89 17.27
C ALA A 178 32.08 -20.31 16.59
N GLN A 179 33.25 -20.85 16.94
CA GLN A 179 34.53 -20.42 16.36
C GLN A 179 35.19 -21.58 15.63
N VAL A 180 35.70 -21.30 14.46
CA VAL A 180 36.56 -22.17 13.68
C VAL A 180 37.99 -21.65 13.77
N ASP A 181 38.92 -22.51 14.13
CA ASP A 181 40.37 -22.21 14.21
C ASP A 181 40.71 -20.99 15.10
N HIS A 182 39.90 -20.74 16.13
CA HIS A 182 40.02 -19.60 17.05
C HIS A 182 40.00 -18.20 16.41
N GLU A 183 39.73 -18.10 15.10
CA GLU A 183 39.79 -16.83 14.37
C GLU A 183 38.45 -16.45 13.71
N VAL A 184 37.70 -17.43 13.18
CA VAL A 184 36.47 -17.13 12.42
C VAL A 184 35.27 -17.44 13.27
N GLU A 185 34.51 -16.38 13.64
CA GLU A 185 33.31 -16.50 14.43
C GLU A 185 32.07 -16.64 13.53
N PHE A 186 31.21 -17.58 13.89
CA PHE A 186 29.91 -17.81 13.28
C PHE A 186 28.79 -17.66 14.30
N GLY A 187 27.65 -17.11 13.87
CA GLY A 187 26.48 -16.99 14.71
C GLY A 187 25.26 -17.66 14.12
N ILE A 188 24.46 -18.28 14.96
CA ILE A 188 23.13 -18.80 14.62
C ILE A 188 22.14 -18.40 15.68
N SER A 189 20.90 -18.13 15.27
CA SER A 189 19.80 -17.89 16.20
C SER A 189 18.59 -18.71 15.78
N GLY A 190 17.91 -19.30 16.76
CA GLY A 190 16.66 -19.99 16.56
C GLY A 190 15.65 -19.60 17.63
N SER A 191 14.37 -19.88 17.39
CA SER A 191 13.33 -19.62 18.37
C SER A 191 12.40 -20.80 18.53
N ILE A 192 12.02 -21.09 19.78
CA ILE A 192 11.06 -22.13 20.14
C ILE A 192 9.89 -21.48 20.86
N ILE A 193 8.68 -21.71 20.38
CA ILE A 193 7.46 -21.25 21.05
C ILE A 193 7.21 -22.16 22.25
N ARG A 194 7.19 -21.58 23.47
CA ARG A 194 6.86 -22.27 24.72
C ARG A 194 5.37 -22.20 25.03
N GLN A 195 4.77 -21.05 24.72
CA GLN A 195 3.33 -20.82 24.87
C GLN A 195 2.82 -20.12 23.60
N THR A 196 1.90 -20.75 22.90
CA THR A 196 1.35 -20.21 21.65
C THR A 196 0.56 -18.92 21.86
N GLY A 197 -0.20 -18.84 22.95
CA GLY A 197 -1.04 -17.70 23.28
C GLY A 197 -1.90 -17.28 22.06
N TRP A 198 -1.96 -16.00 21.79
CA TRP A 198 -2.72 -15.43 20.68
C TRP A 198 -2.34 -15.97 19.30
N ARG A 199 -1.12 -16.47 19.11
CA ARG A 199 -0.69 -17.05 17.83
C ARG A 199 -1.36 -18.39 17.50
N ALA A 200 -2.12 -18.98 18.43
CA ALA A 200 -2.78 -20.26 18.20
C ALA A 200 -3.74 -20.25 17.00
N LEU A 201 -4.42 -19.14 16.75
CA LEU A 201 -5.26 -18.92 15.58
C LEU A 201 -4.46 -18.88 14.28
N SER A 202 -3.42 -18.05 14.24
CA SER A 202 -2.57 -17.86 13.06
C SER A 202 -1.83 -19.13 12.67
N LEU A 203 -1.39 -19.93 13.63
CA LEU A 203 -0.73 -21.22 13.38
C LEU A 203 -1.68 -22.26 12.78
N LYS A 204 -2.95 -22.29 13.22
CA LYS A 204 -3.96 -23.18 12.62
C LYS A 204 -4.26 -22.81 11.16
N GLU A 205 -4.21 -21.53 10.80
CA GLU A 205 -4.46 -21.07 9.43
C GLU A 205 -3.24 -21.26 8.50
N LYS A 206 -2.01 -21.01 8.99
CA LYS A 206 -0.78 -21.26 8.22
C LYS A 206 -0.61 -22.74 7.84
N ASN A 207 -1.00 -23.64 8.69
CA ASN A 207 -0.98 -25.08 8.38
C ASN A 207 -1.98 -25.46 7.27
N LYS A 208 -2.98 -24.61 6.97
CA LYS A 208 -3.93 -24.80 5.86
C LYS A 208 -3.49 -24.13 4.55
N ARG A 209 -2.55 -23.18 4.61
CA ARG A 209 -2.03 -22.45 3.44
C ARG A 209 -0.54 -22.77 3.30
N GLN A 210 -0.19 -23.66 2.39
CA GLN A 210 1.20 -23.79 1.92
C GLN A 210 1.49 -22.58 1.01
N ASP A 211 1.71 -21.41 1.57
CA ASP A 211 2.07 -20.22 0.80
C ASP A 211 3.58 -20.17 0.56
N LYS A 212 3.93 -20.24 -0.72
CA LYS A 212 5.31 -20.22 -1.26
C LYS A 212 5.90 -18.79 -1.39
N ASP A 213 5.20 -17.74 -1.00
CA ASP A 213 5.59 -16.34 -1.24
C ASP A 213 5.52 -15.44 0.01
N ALA A 214 6.05 -15.90 1.13
CA ALA A 214 6.32 -15.00 2.25
C ALA A 214 7.72 -14.38 2.07
N ASP A 215 7.80 -13.14 1.57
CA ASP A 215 8.97 -12.28 1.75
C ASP A 215 9.15 -12.06 3.27
N ALA A 216 9.96 -12.91 3.88
CA ALA A 216 10.38 -12.74 5.25
C ALA A 216 11.22 -11.46 5.31
N THR A 217 10.77 -10.46 6.05
CA THR A 217 11.62 -9.34 6.41
C THR A 217 12.82 -9.87 7.18
N ASP A 218 14.02 -9.50 6.78
CA ASP A 218 15.34 -10.00 7.20
C ASP A 218 15.61 -10.01 8.73
N ASN A 219 14.67 -9.59 9.56
CA ASN A 219 14.84 -9.41 11.02
C ASN A 219 14.04 -10.39 11.89
N GLU A 220 13.25 -11.30 11.35
CA GLU A 220 12.60 -12.31 12.17
C GLU A 220 13.52 -13.53 12.36
N VAL A 221 13.89 -13.81 13.62
CA VAL A 221 14.59 -15.03 14.00
C VAL A 221 13.75 -16.23 13.53
N ARG A 222 14.31 -17.03 12.64
CA ARG A 222 13.60 -18.19 12.06
C ARG A 222 13.11 -19.12 13.17
N GLU A 223 11.90 -19.63 13.03
CA GLU A 223 11.35 -20.68 13.88
C GLU A 223 12.10 -21.99 13.56
N GLN A 224 13.33 -22.12 14.04
CA GLN A 224 14.15 -23.31 13.93
C GLN A 224 14.61 -23.75 15.31
N VAL A 225 14.60 -25.05 15.52
CA VAL A 225 15.11 -25.66 16.75
C VAL A 225 16.64 -25.71 16.68
N ILE A 226 17.29 -25.00 17.61
CA ILE A 226 18.74 -25.14 17.80
C ILE A 226 18.96 -26.39 18.65
N PRO A 227 19.90 -27.27 18.25
CA PRO A 227 20.32 -28.40 19.11
C PRO A 227 20.78 -27.90 20.47
N ASN A 228 20.69 -28.77 21.49
CA ASN A 228 21.09 -28.41 22.86
C ASN A 228 22.63 -28.44 22.98
N TRP A 229 23.27 -27.48 22.30
CA TRP A 229 24.71 -27.32 22.35
C TRP A 229 25.15 -26.64 23.65
N GLN A 230 26.35 -26.98 24.10
CA GLN A 230 26.95 -26.40 25.30
C GLN A 230 28.22 -25.63 24.93
N GLU A 231 28.55 -24.64 25.74
CA GLU A 231 29.82 -23.90 25.60
C GLU A 231 31.01 -24.85 25.76
N GLY A 232 32.02 -24.74 24.94
CA GLY A 232 33.15 -25.63 24.86
C GLY A 232 32.93 -26.92 24.06
N GLN A 233 31.71 -27.19 23.60
CA GLN A 233 31.40 -28.36 22.79
C GLN A 233 32.00 -28.26 21.40
N HIS A 234 32.69 -29.33 20.97
CA HIS A 234 33.11 -29.46 19.58
C HIS A 234 32.00 -30.05 18.73
N ILE A 235 31.76 -29.45 17.58
CA ILE A 235 30.81 -29.97 16.59
C ILE A 235 31.49 -30.15 15.24
N THR A 236 31.09 -31.16 14.50
CA THR A 236 31.62 -31.42 13.16
C THR A 236 31.09 -30.42 12.16
N LEU A 237 31.99 -29.82 11.39
CA LEU A 237 31.65 -28.95 10.26
C LEU A 237 31.53 -29.81 9.00
N SER A 238 30.35 -29.94 8.43
CA SER A 238 30.09 -30.75 7.23
C SER A 238 30.43 -30.05 5.92
N GLY A 239 30.58 -28.69 5.95
CA GLY A 239 30.96 -27.91 4.78
C GLY A 239 30.75 -26.42 5.00
N CYS A 240 31.37 -25.65 4.14
CA CYS A 240 31.25 -24.20 4.11
C CYS A 240 30.94 -23.75 2.67
N THR A 241 30.03 -22.80 2.52
CA THR A 241 29.67 -22.25 1.20
C THR A 241 29.64 -20.71 1.27
N ILE A 242 30.07 -20.06 0.21
CA ILE A 242 29.88 -18.62 0.03
C ILE A 242 28.60 -18.43 -0.80
N THR A 243 27.71 -17.60 -0.30
CA THR A 243 26.53 -17.18 -1.06
C THR A 243 26.68 -15.71 -1.48
N GLU A 244 26.50 -15.45 -2.76
CA GLU A 244 26.48 -14.09 -3.28
C GLU A 244 25.02 -13.57 -3.30
N GLY A 245 24.80 -12.39 -2.76
CA GLY A 245 23.52 -11.70 -2.76
C GLY A 245 23.65 -10.30 -3.34
N LYS A 246 22.60 -9.84 -4.02
CA LYS A 246 22.51 -8.45 -4.48
C LYS A 246 21.53 -7.69 -3.61
N THR A 247 21.95 -6.50 -3.14
CA THR A 247 21.02 -5.58 -2.48
C THR A 247 19.89 -5.20 -3.44
N LYS A 248 18.68 -5.24 -2.95
CA LYS A 248 17.49 -4.83 -3.72
C LYS A 248 17.08 -3.43 -3.25
N PRO A 249 16.60 -2.56 -4.15
CA PRO A 249 15.98 -1.29 -3.74
C PRO A 249 14.76 -1.57 -2.88
N LYS A 250 14.34 -0.58 -2.09
CA LYS A 250 13.09 -0.67 -1.33
C LYS A 250 11.94 -0.98 -2.30
N PRO A 251 11.03 -1.90 -1.95
CA PRO A 251 9.90 -2.22 -2.82
C PRO A 251 8.98 -1.00 -2.98
N LEU A 252 8.26 -0.95 -4.11
CA LEU A 252 7.20 0.04 -4.31
C LEU A 252 6.12 -0.12 -3.25
N HIS A 253 5.51 1.01 -2.86
CA HIS A 253 4.41 0.98 -1.89
C HIS A 253 3.23 0.14 -2.39
N THR A 254 2.64 -0.61 -1.48
CA THR A 254 1.27 -1.11 -1.56
C THR A 254 0.34 -0.13 -0.83
N GLU A 255 -0.97 -0.30 -0.91
CA GLU A 255 -1.87 0.53 -0.09
C GLU A 255 -1.61 0.32 1.40
N SER A 256 -1.32 -0.91 1.83
CA SER A 256 -0.94 -1.21 3.22
C SER A 256 0.28 -0.40 3.67
N THR A 257 1.36 -0.40 2.89
CA THR A 257 2.59 0.33 3.26
C THR A 257 2.44 1.85 3.12
N LEU A 258 1.61 2.33 2.16
CA LEU A 258 1.30 3.76 2.04
C LEU A 258 0.46 4.24 3.22
N LEU A 259 -0.58 3.51 3.62
CA LEU A 259 -1.37 3.82 4.82
C LEU A 259 -0.48 3.87 6.07
N ALA A 260 0.47 2.94 6.21
CA ALA A 260 1.43 2.96 7.32
C ALA A 260 2.33 4.20 7.27
N ALA A 261 2.82 4.60 6.09
CA ALA A 261 3.61 5.81 5.92
C ALA A 261 2.80 7.08 6.24
N MET A 262 1.54 7.16 5.80
CA MET A 262 0.64 8.28 6.13
C MET A 262 0.39 8.37 7.64
N GLU A 263 0.16 7.23 8.31
CA GLU A 263 -0.07 7.16 9.75
C GLU A 263 1.16 7.60 10.56
N THR A 264 2.36 7.28 10.10
CA THR A 264 3.62 7.56 10.81
C THR A 264 4.40 8.74 10.26
N ALA A 265 3.81 9.54 9.38
CA ALA A 265 4.49 10.67 8.72
C ALA A 265 5.09 11.68 9.71
N GLY A 266 4.46 11.88 10.86
CA GLY A 266 4.98 12.76 11.91
C GLY A 266 6.30 12.32 12.55
N LYS A 267 6.72 11.05 12.37
CA LYS A 267 7.99 10.57 12.97
C LYS A 267 9.24 11.19 12.34
N GLU A 268 9.12 11.73 11.14
CA GLU A 268 10.23 12.38 10.41
C GLU A 268 10.38 13.87 10.79
N ILE A 269 9.47 14.42 11.61
CA ILE A 269 9.50 15.81 12.05
C ILE A 269 10.51 15.95 13.18
N GLU A 270 11.43 16.90 13.06
CA GLU A 270 12.49 17.16 14.07
C GLU A 270 11.92 17.90 15.31
N ASP A 271 10.97 18.81 15.12
CA ASP A 271 10.35 19.57 16.21
C ASP A 271 9.43 18.68 17.06
N ASP A 272 9.70 18.62 18.37
CA ASP A 272 8.98 17.75 19.30
C ASP A 272 7.49 18.10 19.44
N THR A 273 7.14 19.41 19.40
CA THR A 273 5.75 19.88 19.53
C THR A 273 4.92 19.48 18.31
N MET A 274 5.49 19.72 17.11
CA MET A 274 4.86 19.32 15.84
C MET A 274 4.78 17.81 15.70
N ARG A 275 5.84 17.09 16.12
CA ARG A 275 5.87 15.63 16.13
C ARG A 275 4.80 15.05 17.06
N GLN A 276 4.60 15.66 18.24
CA GLN A 276 3.57 15.23 19.17
C GLN A 276 2.17 15.52 18.61
N ALA A 277 1.93 16.67 17.99
CA ALA A 277 0.66 17.00 17.35
C ALA A 277 0.31 16.03 16.20
N MET A 278 1.32 15.58 15.45
CA MET A 278 1.15 14.60 14.36
C MET A 278 1.12 13.15 14.81
N LYS A 279 1.46 12.86 16.07
CA LYS A 279 1.65 11.47 16.56
C LYS A 279 0.39 10.64 16.45
N ASP A 280 -0.76 11.26 16.67
CA ASP A 280 -2.06 10.58 16.72
C ASP A 280 -2.86 10.77 15.40
N SER A 281 -2.48 11.72 14.56
CA SER A 281 -3.20 12.07 13.33
C SER A 281 -2.50 11.55 12.05
N GLY A 282 -1.20 11.75 11.92
CA GLY A 282 -0.46 11.50 10.68
C GLY A 282 -0.95 12.39 9.52
N ILE A 283 -0.80 11.93 8.28
CA ILE A 283 -1.38 12.57 7.11
C ILE A 283 -2.76 11.98 6.85
N GLY A 284 -3.79 12.82 6.93
CA GLY A 284 -5.19 12.41 6.87
C GLY A 284 -5.63 11.61 8.11
N THR A 285 -6.92 11.56 8.33
CA THR A 285 -7.53 10.74 9.38
C THR A 285 -7.80 9.32 8.87
N PRO A 286 -8.07 8.32 9.72
CA PRO A 286 -8.50 6.99 9.28
C PRO A 286 -9.67 7.04 8.30
N ALA A 287 -10.62 7.97 8.50
CA ALA A 287 -11.77 8.13 7.60
C ALA A 287 -11.43 8.70 6.22
N THR A 288 -10.36 9.48 6.09
CA THR A 288 -10.04 10.22 4.85
C THR A 288 -8.89 9.63 4.03
N ARG A 289 -8.01 8.82 4.64
CA ARG A 289 -6.82 8.25 3.94
C ARG A 289 -7.21 7.46 2.69
N ALA A 290 -8.23 6.62 2.75
CA ALA A 290 -8.72 5.87 1.59
C ALA A 290 -9.15 6.81 0.45
N ALA A 291 -9.94 7.84 0.75
CA ALA A 291 -10.39 8.82 -0.23
C ALA A 291 -9.24 9.65 -0.84
N ILE A 292 -8.19 9.94 -0.07
CA ILE A 292 -6.97 10.59 -0.57
C ILE A 292 -6.30 9.70 -1.61
N ILE A 293 -6.09 8.41 -1.30
CA ILE A 293 -5.47 7.44 -2.22
C ILE A 293 -6.30 7.33 -3.51
N GLU A 294 -7.63 7.15 -3.40
CA GLU A 294 -8.51 7.08 -4.57
C GLU A 294 -8.50 8.38 -5.40
N THR A 295 -8.39 9.55 -4.75
CA THR A 295 -8.27 10.82 -5.45
C THR A 295 -7.00 10.89 -6.29
N LEU A 296 -5.86 10.43 -5.75
CA LEU A 296 -4.60 10.38 -6.50
C LEU A 296 -4.68 9.43 -7.70
N LEU A 297 -5.33 8.28 -7.54
CA LEU A 297 -5.58 7.31 -8.63
C LEU A 297 -6.54 7.88 -9.68
N LYS A 298 -7.68 8.44 -9.26
CA LYS A 298 -8.68 9.04 -10.15
C LYS A 298 -8.12 10.22 -10.95
N ARG A 299 -7.19 10.98 -10.36
CA ARG A 299 -6.48 12.08 -11.04
C ARG A 299 -5.31 11.60 -11.88
N GLU A 300 -5.07 10.30 -11.93
CA GLU A 300 -3.98 9.68 -12.71
C GLU A 300 -2.58 10.16 -12.29
N TYR A 301 -2.38 10.50 -11.01
CA TYR A 301 -1.04 10.79 -10.48
C TYR A 301 -0.27 9.52 -10.15
N MET A 302 -0.99 8.44 -9.86
CA MET A 302 -0.45 7.09 -9.71
C MET A 302 -1.44 6.06 -10.26
N VAL A 303 -0.96 4.84 -10.48
CA VAL A 303 -1.77 3.69 -10.94
C VAL A 303 -1.49 2.47 -10.07
N ARG A 304 -2.48 1.58 -9.97
CA ARG A 304 -2.29 0.24 -9.38
C ARG A 304 -1.74 -0.71 -10.43
N GLN A 305 -0.58 -1.30 -10.17
CA GLN A 305 -0.04 -2.42 -10.94
C GLN A 305 0.02 -3.64 -10.02
N GLN A 306 -0.93 -4.56 -10.16
CA GLN A 306 -1.18 -5.63 -9.20
C GLN A 306 -1.47 -5.05 -7.80
N LYS A 307 -0.65 -5.39 -6.79
CA LYS A 307 -0.74 -4.83 -5.42
C LYS A 307 0.11 -3.57 -5.21
N LYS A 308 0.89 -3.13 -6.21
CA LYS A 308 1.85 -2.01 -6.08
C LYS A 308 1.25 -0.71 -6.61
N LEU A 309 1.60 0.39 -5.96
CA LEU A 309 1.29 1.74 -6.39
C LEU A 309 2.49 2.31 -7.15
N VAL A 310 2.26 2.71 -8.40
CA VAL A 310 3.32 3.22 -9.31
C VAL A 310 2.97 4.66 -9.69
N PRO A 311 3.87 5.63 -9.48
CA PRO A 311 3.65 6.98 -9.94
C PRO A 311 3.62 7.04 -11.48
N THR A 312 2.77 7.87 -12.03
CA THR A 312 2.72 8.16 -13.47
C THR A 312 3.67 9.30 -13.84
N GLU A 313 3.94 9.50 -15.13
CA GLU A 313 4.68 10.68 -15.60
C GLU A 313 4.03 11.99 -15.11
N LYS A 314 2.69 12.06 -15.12
CA LYS A 314 1.92 13.20 -14.61
C LYS A 314 2.14 13.42 -13.11
N GLY A 315 2.17 12.33 -12.32
CA GLY A 315 2.44 12.40 -10.89
C GLY A 315 3.87 12.87 -10.60
N LEU A 316 4.85 12.33 -11.33
CA LEU A 316 6.26 12.74 -11.21
C LEU A 316 6.46 14.21 -11.62
N ALA A 317 5.79 14.67 -12.68
CA ALA A 317 5.83 16.06 -13.10
C ALA A 317 5.26 16.99 -12.02
N LEU A 318 4.10 16.65 -11.44
CA LEU A 318 3.54 17.41 -10.32
C LEU A 318 4.50 17.42 -9.12
N HIS A 319 5.03 16.26 -8.73
CA HIS A 319 5.99 16.18 -7.63
C HIS A 319 7.24 17.04 -7.87
N SER A 320 7.76 17.07 -9.10
CA SER A 320 8.94 17.91 -9.43
C SER A 320 8.71 19.40 -9.20
N VAL A 321 7.46 19.85 -9.33
CA VAL A 321 7.06 21.25 -9.06
C VAL A 321 6.94 21.49 -7.56
N VAL A 322 6.18 20.65 -6.85
CA VAL A 322 5.77 20.91 -5.46
C VAL A 322 6.77 20.45 -4.40
N LYS A 323 7.70 19.57 -4.72
CA LYS A 323 8.58 18.88 -3.75
C LYS A 323 9.38 19.79 -2.81
N ASN A 324 9.66 21.04 -3.24
CA ASN A 324 10.40 22.02 -2.45
C ASN A 324 9.50 23.11 -1.87
N MET A 325 8.20 23.03 -2.09
CA MET A 325 7.21 23.98 -1.58
C MET A 325 6.72 23.56 -0.20
N ALA A 326 6.36 24.51 0.64
CA ALA A 326 5.84 24.25 1.99
C ALA A 326 4.61 23.33 1.98
N ILE A 327 3.77 23.39 0.95
CA ILE A 327 2.58 22.53 0.80
C ILE A 327 2.89 21.03 0.73
N ALA A 328 4.10 20.66 0.30
CA ALA A 328 4.54 19.27 0.25
C ALA A 328 5.27 18.83 1.53
N ASN A 329 5.49 19.75 2.49
CA ASN A 329 6.21 19.46 3.72
C ASN A 329 5.24 19.00 4.82
N VAL A 330 5.57 17.87 5.45
CA VAL A 330 4.82 17.30 6.59
C VAL A 330 4.80 18.25 7.79
N GLU A 331 5.88 19.04 7.97
CA GLU A 331 5.98 20.04 9.06
C GLU A 331 4.87 21.09 9.01
N MET A 332 4.44 21.48 7.82
CA MET A 332 3.34 22.43 7.68
C MET A 332 2.03 21.88 8.26
N THR A 333 1.73 20.61 7.96
CA THR A 333 0.58 19.91 8.55
C THR A 333 0.71 19.85 10.07
N GLY A 334 1.92 19.52 10.58
CA GLY A 334 2.18 19.50 12.02
C GLY A 334 1.98 20.85 12.70
N LYS A 335 2.37 21.97 12.05
CA LYS A 335 2.11 23.34 12.55
C LYS A 335 0.63 23.62 12.68
N TRP A 336 -0.15 23.30 11.66
CA TRP A 336 -1.60 23.54 11.66
C TRP A 336 -2.31 22.69 12.69
N GLU A 337 -1.96 21.40 12.83
CA GLU A 337 -2.52 20.53 13.88
C GLU A 337 -2.18 21.04 15.28
N ALA A 338 -0.96 21.52 15.51
CA ALA A 338 -0.57 22.13 16.78
C ALA A 338 -1.35 23.39 17.10
N GLU A 339 -1.62 24.26 16.11
CA GLU A 339 -2.43 25.47 16.29
C GLU A 339 -3.90 25.11 16.54
N LEU A 340 -4.46 24.13 15.82
CA LEU A 340 -5.81 23.64 16.06
C LEU A 340 -5.97 23.07 17.49
N ALA A 341 -4.97 22.34 17.96
CA ALA A 341 -4.96 21.85 19.34
C ALA A 341 -4.90 22.98 20.41
N LYS A 342 -4.22 24.12 20.10
CA LYS A 342 -4.25 25.30 20.96
C LYS A 342 -5.63 25.98 20.97
N ILE A 343 -6.29 26.04 19.82
CA ILE A 343 -7.66 26.59 19.71
C ILE A 343 -8.63 25.75 20.54
N GLU A 344 -8.54 24.43 20.45
CA GLU A 344 -9.36 23.49 21.24
C GLU A 344 -9.21 23.72 22.75
N ARG A 345 -7.99 24.03 23.22
CA ARG A 345 -7.72 24.35 24.62
C ARG A 345 -8.03 25.81 25.00
N GLY A 346 -8.49 26.65 24.05
CA GLY A 346 -8.75 28.06 24.29
C GLY A 346 -7.49 28.93 24.38
N GLU A 347 -6.33 28.43 23.96
CA GLU A 347 -5.02 29.11 24.02
C GLU A 347 -4.74 29.97 22.76
N ALA A 348 -5.51 29.78 21.69
CA ALA A 348 -5.37 30.49 20.42
C ALA A 348 -6.74 30.88 19.84
N SER A 349 -6.75 31.83 18.90
CA SER A 349 -7.96 32.34 18.24
C SER A 349 -8.21 31.60 16.91
N ALA A 350 -9.43 31.14 16.68
CA ALA A 350 -9.87 30.58 15.41
C ALA A 350 -9.76 31.60 14.25
N ASP A 351 -10.07 32.88 14.52
CA ASP A 351 -9.94 33.95 13.52
C ASP A 351 -8.48 34.18 13.10
N GLY A 352 -7.55 34.18 14.07
CA GLY A 352 -6.11 34.27 13.81
C GLY A 352 -5.61 33.14 12.93
N PHE A 353 -6.04 31.91 13.21
CA PHE A 353 -5.73 30.73 12.40
C PHE A 353 -6.28 30.86 10.99
N THR A 354 -7.55 31.29 10.82
CA THR A 354 -8.18 31.49 9.51
C THR A 354 -7.43 32.52 8.66
N HIS A 355 -7.06 33.67 9.23
CA HIS A 355 -6.25 34.68 8.55
C HIS A 355 -4.88 34.16 8.13
N SER A 356 -4.23 33.32 8.96
CA SER A 356 -2.97 32.67 8.61
C SER A 356 -3.11 31.75 7.39
N ILE A 357 -4.18 30.92 7.34
CA ILE A 357 -4.48 30.06 6.19
C ILE A 357 -4.76 30.87 4.92
N GLU A 358 -5.51 31.98 5.02
CA GLU A 358 -5.76 32.85 3.88
C GLU A 358 -4.48 33.50 3.34
N GLY A 359 -3.61 33.98 4.24
CA GLY A 359 -2.29 34.50 3.88
C GLY A 359 -1.46 33.46 3.12
N TYR A 360 -1.32 32.29 3.71
CA TYR A 360 -0.61 31.18 3.08
C TYR A 360 -1.20 30.75 1.72
N THR A 361 -2.52 30.75 1.61
CA THR A 361 -3.19 30.42 0.34
C THR A 361 -2.84 31.42 -0.76
N ARG A 362 -2.75 32.70 -0.44
CA ARG A 362 -2.30 33.73 -1.38
C ARG A 362 -0.84 33.54 -1.80
N GLU A 363 0.04 33.27 -0.84
CA GLU A 363 1.46 33.03 -1.08
C GLU A 363 1.69 31.84 -2.00
N ILE A 364 1.15 30.66 -1.68
CA ILE A 364 1.33 29.44 -2.48
C ILE A 364 0.71 29.56 -3.86
N THR A 365 -0.41 30.30 -3.98
CA THR A 365 -1.03 30.56 -5.28
C THR A 365 -0.12 31.43 -6.16
N ALA A 366 0.46 32.49 -5.60
CA ALA A 366 1.41 33.33 -6.31
C ALA A 366 2.67 32.58 -6.74
N GLU A 367 3.22 31.74 -5.83
CA GLU A 367 4.37 30.88 -6.12
C GLU A 367 4.09 29.90 -7.27
N LEU A 368 2.94 29.21 -7.23
CA LEU A 368 2.52 28.29 -8.27
C LEU A 368 2.26 28.96 -9.62
N LEU A 369 1.66 30.15 -9.63
CA LEU A 369 1.44 30.92 -10.86
C LEU A 369 2.75 31.44 -11.47
N GLY A 370 3.76 31.73 -10.65
CA GLY A 370 5.10 32.12 -11.09
C GLY A 370 5.99 30.95 -11.53
N CYS A 371 5.52 29.71 -11.40
CA CYS A 371 6.33 28.53 -11.71
C CYS A 371 6.25 28.14 -13.19
N ASP A 372 7.22 28.54 -14.00
CA ASP A 372 7.31 28.19 -15.44
C ASP A 372 7.32 26.67 -15.70
N ARG A 373 7.74 25.85 -14.72
CA ARG A 373 7.80 24.39 -14.84
C ARG A 373 6.42 23.72 -14.89
N LEU A 374 5.35 24.39 -14.43
CA LEU A 374 3.97 23.87 -14.55
C LEU A 374 3.53 23.72 -16.01
N PHE A 375 4.19 24.40 -16.91
CA PHE A 375 3.87 24.45 -18.32
C PHE A 375 4.97 23.84 -19.20
N SER A 376 5.86 23.01 -18.64
CA SER A 376 6.82 22.26 -19.46
C SER A 376 6.06 21.30 -20.37
N HIS A 377 5.85 21.76 -21.59
CA HIS A 377 5.20 21.00 -22.66
C HIS A 377 6.24 20.06 -23.27
N LYS A 378 5.86 18.81 -23.48
CA LYS A 378 6.66 17.94 -24.33
C LYS A 378 6.56 18.48 -25.75
N ASP A 379 7.65 19.04 -26.27
CA ASP A 379 7.70 19.44 -27.66
C ASP A 379 7.52 18.19 -28.54
N SER A 380 6.64 18.25 -29.52
CA SER A 380 6.43 17.13 -30.44
C SER A 380 7.58 16.97 -31.42
N GLY A 381 8.49 17.95 -31.53
CA GLY A 381 9.47 18.05 -32.60
C GLY A 381 8.86 18.34 -33.98
N CYS A 382 7.53 18.52 -34.07
CA CYS A 382 6.83 18.77 -35.32
C CYS A 382 6.52 20.25 -35.49
N GLN A 383 6.78 20.81 -36.65
CA GLN A 383 6.31 22.16 -37.01
C GLN A 383 4.77 22.19 -37.10
N CYS A 384 4.20 23.34 -36.78
CA CYS A 384 2.76 23.54 -36.94
C CYS A 384 2.37 23.47 -38.42
N PRO A 385 1.47 22.57 -38.82
CA PRO A 385 1.08 22.43 -40.21
C PRO A 385 0.34 23.66 -40.76
N LYS A 386 -0.27 24.48 -39.88
CA LYS A 386 -1.04 25.68 -40.22
C LYS A 386 -0.13 26.88 -40.46
N CYS A 387 0.66 27.28 -39.45
CA CYS A 387 1.47 28.50 -39.56
C CYS A 387 2.92 28.27 -40.01
N LYS A 388 3.43 27.04 -39.91
CA LYS A 388 4.82 26.63 -40.23
C LYS A 388 5.92 27.42 -39.47
N GLN A 389 5.54 28.21 -38.47
CA GLN A 389 6.47 29.04 -37.69
C GLN A 389 6.64 28.51 -36.26
N GLY A 390 5.57 28.00 -35.65
CA GLY A 390 5.60 27.43 -34.31
C GLY A 390 5.79 25.92 -34.33
N THR A 391 6.18 25.36 -33.19
CA THR A 391 6.21 23.91 -32.95
C THR A 391 4.91 23.46 -32.26
N MET A 392 4.53 22.21 -32.47
CA MET A 392 3.36 21.63 -31.82
C MET A 392 3.75 21.06 -30.45
N GLN A 393 3.06 21.50 -29.40
CA GLN A 393 3.36 21.16 -28.01
C GLN A 393 2.25 20.31 -27.40
N PHE A 394 2.62 19.19 -26.76
CA PHE A 394 1.70 18.25 -26.11
C PHE A 394 1.25 18.77 -24.75
N PHE A 395 -0.04 19.00 -24.59
CA PHE A 395 -0.71 19.21 -23.32
C PHE A 395 -1.51 17.96 -22.94
N GLY A 396 -2.07 17.88 -21.74
CA GLY A 396 -2.79 16.69 -21.29
C GLY A 396 -3.86 16.20 -22.27
N LYS A 397 -4.80 17.07 -22.68
CA LYS A 397 -5.94 16.72 -23.56
C LYS A 397 -5.85 17.28 -24.98
N VAL A 398 -4.88 18.13 -25.27
CA VAL A 398 -4.77 18.86 -26.52
C VAL A 398 -3.30 19.05 -26.89
N VAL A 399 -3.02 19.10 -28.20
CA VAL A 399 -1.72 19.52 -28.75
C VAL A 399 -1.94 20.89 -29.39
N ARG A 400 -1.11 21.88 -29.05
CA ARG A 400 -1.27 23.25 -29.55
C ARG A 400 0.00 23.78 -30.18
N CYS A 401 -0.16 24.70 -31.10
CA CYS A 401 0.95 25.46 -31.66
C CYS A 401 1.55 26.40 -30.60
N SER A 402 2.88 26.47 -30.50
CA SER A 402 3.62 27.36 -29.62
C SER A 402 3.47 28.84 -30.02
N ASN A 403 3.17 29.13 -31.30
CA ASN A 403 2.88 30.50 -31.74
C ASN A 403 1.50 30.90 -31.24
N LYS A 404 1.46 31.90 -30.33
CA LYS A 404 0.24 32.40 -29.67
C LYS A 404 -0.79 32.95 -30.66
N GLU A 405 -0.33 33.59 -31.77
CA GLU A 405 -1.21 34.12 -32.82
C GLU A 405 -1.88 33.01 -33.64
N CYS A 406 -1.22 31.87 -33.80
CA CYS A 406 -1.77 30.74 -34.51
C CYS A 406 -2.68 29.88 -33.64
N GLY A 407 -2.21 29.50 -32.45
CA GLY A 407 -2.93 28.75 -31.42
C GLY A 407 -3.61 27.47 -31.87
N MET A 408 -3.28 26.91 -33.07
CA MET A 408 -3.94 25.77 -33.66
C MET A 408 -4.02 24.59 -32.67
N PRO A 409 -5.22 24.10 -32.30
CA PRO A 409 -5.38 22.96 -31.39
C PRO A 409 -5.59 21.65 -32.15
N VAL A 410 -5.06 20.55 -31.61
CA VAL A 410 -5.40 19.19 -32.01
C VAL A 410 -5.83 18.43 -30.74
N PHE A 411 -7.09 18.03 -30.64
CA PHE A 411 -7.60 17.31 -29.49
C PHE A 411 -7.15 15.86 -29.49
N LYS A 412 -6.64 15.36 -28.37
CA LYS A 412 -6.23 13.95 -28.21
C LYS A 412 -7.43 13.01 -28.13
N GLN A 413 -8.59 13.48 -27.69
CA GLN A 413 -9.80 12.66 -27.62
C GLN A 413 -10.75 13.00 -28.76
N VAL A 414 -11.00 12.02 -29.63
CA VAL A 414 -11.87 12.16 -30.82
C VAL A 414 -12.88 11.02 -30.83
N ALA A 415 -14.17 11.32 -30.85
CA ALA A 415 -15.27 10.34 -30.89
C ALA A 415 -15.09 9.17 -29.89
N GLY A 416 -14.82 9.51 -28.63
CA GLY A 416 -14.64 8.53 -27.54
C GLY A 416 -13.27 7.86 -27.49
N LYS A 417 -12.44 7.95 -28.53
CA LYS A 417 -11.10 7.36 -28.59
C LYS A 417 -10.03 8.37 -28.19
N LEU A 418 -9.11 7.94 -27.32
CA LEU A 418 -7.88 8.68 -27.02
C LEU A 418 -6.80 8.32 -28.07
N LEU A 419 -6.28 9.33 -28.76
CA LEU A 419 -5.18 9.19 -29.72
C LEU A 419 -3.84 9.10 -28.98
N THR A 420 -2.97 8.21 -29.42
CA THR A 420 -1.60 8.11 -28.91
C THR A 420 -0.73 9.25 -29.45
N ASP A 421 0.39 9.54 -28.77
CA ASP A 421 1.34 10.55 -29.26
C ASP A 421 1.85 10.19 -30.68
N ALA A 422 2.00 8.91 -31.00
CA ALA A 422 2.37 8.43 -32.33
C ALA A 422 1.27 8.72 -33.38
N ASP A 423 -0.01 8.53 -33.04
CA ASP A 423 -1.12 8.84 -33.94
C ASP A 423 -1.19 10.37 -34.23
N ILE A 424 -0.94 11.18 -33.23
CA ILE A 424 -0.87 12.65 -33.36
C ILE A 424 0.35 13.05 -34.22
N THR A 425 1.51 12.45 -33.98
CA THR A 425 2.73 12.72 -34.77
C THR A 425 2.52 12.35 -36.25
N ASP A 426 1.89 11.21 -36.54
CA ASP A 426 1.52 10.84 -37.93
C ASP A 426 0.56 11.86 -38.54
N LEU A 427 -0.44 12.34 -37.77
CA LEU A 427 -1.37 13.37 -38.24
C LEU A 427 -0.66 14.69 -38.55
N LEU A 428 0.27 15.13 -37.70
CA LEU A 428 1.00 16.39 -37.83
C LEU A 428 2.02 16.33 -38.98
N THR A 429 2.70 15.20 -39.22
CA THR A 429 3.79 15.06 -40.21
C THR A 429 3.28 14.62 -41.58
N LYS A 430 2.30 13.70 -41.62
CA LYS A 430 1.76 13.10 -42.83
C LYS A 430 0.41 13.67 -43.26
N GLY A 431 -0.19 14.56 -42.43
CA GLY A 431 -1.52 15.12 -42.66
C GLY A 431 -2.67 14.10 -42.45
N LYS A 432 -2.36 12.83 -42.15
CA LYS A 432 -3.33 11.73 -42.00
C LYS A 432 -2.76 10.62 -41.12
N THR A 433 -3.61 10.03 -40.27
CA THR A 433 -3.25 8.83 -39.49
C THR A 433 -3.46 7.56 -40.31
N ARG A 434 -2.90 6.45 -39.84
CA ARG A 434 -3.38 5.12 -40.26
C ARG A 434 -4.86 4.94 -39.86
N THR A 435 -5.53 3.91 -40.39
CA THR A 435 -6.87 3.54 -39.94
C THR A 435 -6.82 3.09 -38.48
N LEU A 436 -7.56 3.77 -37.63
CA LEU A 436 -7.66 3.52 -36.18
C LEU A 436 -9.01 2.88 -35.86
N ASN A 437 -9.01 1.91 -34.94
CA ASN A 437 -10.22 1.24 -34.45
C ASN A 437 -10.64 1.85 -33.10
N GLY A 438 -11.92 1.70 -32.74
CA GLY A 438 -12.43 2.04 -31.41
C GLY A 438 -12.98 3.48 -31.29
N PHE A 439 -13.38 4.11 -32.41
CA PHE A 439 -14.23 5.29 -32.37
C PHE A 439 -15.68 4.92 -32.09
N THR A 440 -16.43 5.81 -31.45
CA THR A 440 -17.84 5.63 -31.15
C THR A 440 -18.65 6.73 -31.85
N SER A 441 -19.62 6.35 -32.66
CA SER A 441 -20.52 7.31 -33.33
C SER A 441 -21.47 8.01 -32.34
N LYS A 442 -22.12 9.09 -32.77
CA LYS A 442 -23.16 9.76 -31.96
C LYS A 442 -24.31 8.85 -31.54
N GLN A 443 -24.51 7.73 -32.27
CA GLN A 443 -25.53 6.71 -31.97
C GLN A 443 -24.97 5.55 -31.13
N GLY A 444 -23.75 5.66 -30.56
CA GLY A 444 -23.13 4.63 -29.76
C GLY A 444 -22.52 3.45 -30.54
N LYS A 445 -22.53 3.45 -31.86
CA LYS A 445 -22.00 2.35 -32.68
C LYS A 445 -20.47 2.50 -32.87
N PRO A 446 -19.68 1.41 -32.67
CA PRO A 446 -18.25 1.44 -32.91
C PRO A 446 -17.95 1.53 -34.43
N PHE A 447 -16.90 2.28 -34.79
CA PHE A 447 -16.42 2.36 -36.16
C PHE A 447 -14.90 2.54 -36.24
N SER A 448 -14.34 2.33 -37.42
CA SER A 448 -12.93 2.50 -37.74
C SER A 448 -12.76 3.53 -38.84
N ALA A 449 -11.82 4.46 -38.67
CA ALA A 449 -11.51 5.49 -39.65
C ALA A 449 -10.06 5.96 -39.51
N ALA A 450 -9.51 6.61 -40.50
CA ALA A 450 -8.33 7.46 -40.33
C ALA A 450 -8.78 8.89 -39.98
N ILE A 451 -7.91 9.66 -39.31
CA ILE A 451 -8.12 11.07 -39.05
C ILE A 451 -7.20 11.86 -40.03
N ALA A 452 -7.71 12.88 -40.65
CA ALA A 452 -6.96 13.82 -41.43
C ALA A 452 -7.37 15.26 -41.13
N PHE A 453 -6.60 16.24 -41.53
CA PHE A 453 -6.99 17.64 -41.48
C PHE A 453 -7.91 18.02 -42.65
N ASP A 454 -8.87 18.90 -42.43
CA ASP A 454 -9.59 19.61 -43.46
C ASP A 454 -8.83 20.88 -43.89
N GLU A 455 -9.41 21.68 -44.78
CA GLU A 455 -8.82 22.90 -45.30
C GLU A 455 -8.62 23.97 -44.17
N ASN A 456 -9.34 23.88 -43.07
CA ASN A 456 -9.23 24.78 -41.92
C ASN A 456 -8.37 24.20 -40.79
N PHE A 457 -7.67 23.08 -41.01
CA PHE A 457 -6.88 22.35 -40.06
C PHE A 457 -7.69 21.75 -38.89
N ASN A 458 -9.00 21.53 -39.05
CA ASN A 458 -9.77 20.73 -38.12
C ASN A 458 -9.64 19.23 -38.46
N THR A 459 -9.85 18.39 -37.46
CA THR A 459 -9.79 16.93 -37.65
C THR A 459 -11.07 16.41 -38.29
N LYS A 460 -10.96 15.64 -39.38
CA LYS A 460 -12.06 14.93 -40.05
C LYS A 460 -11.78 13.44 -40.17
N PHE A 461 -12.85 12.64 -40.22
CA PHE A 461 -12.73 11.20 -40.46
C PHE A 461 -12.59 10.90 -41.94
N VAL A 462 -11.68 9.99 -42.29
CA VAL A 462 -11.50 9.43 -43.61
C VAL A 462 -11.74 7.94 -43.53
N PHE A 463 -12.78 7.49 -44.19
CA PHE A 463 -13.15 6.07 -44.25
C PHE A 463 -12.42 5.38 -45.39
N ALA A 464 -12.06 4.11 -45.25
CA ALA A 464 -11.53 3.31 -46.32
C ALA A 464 -12.62 3.09 -47.37
N GLU A 465 -12.27 3.23 -48.66
CA GLU A 465 -13.17 2.90 -49.76
C GLU A 465 -13.57 1.41 -49.66
N ARG A 466 -14.88 1.16 -49.64
CA ARG A 466 -15.39 -0.21 -49.75
C ARG A 466 -15.08 -0.72 -51.14
N LYS A 467 -14.13 -1.64 -51.28
CA LYS A 467 -14.02 -2.43 -52.49
C LYS A 467 -15.34 -3.13 -52.73
N THR A 468 -16.08 -2.72 -53.73
CA THR A 468 -17.26 -3.42 -54.23
C THR A 468 -16.84 -4.82 -54.60
N ALA A 469 -17.33 -5.83 -53.90
CA ALA A 469 -17.12 -7.22 -54.26
C ALA A 469 -17.86 -7.47 -55.57
N GLU A 470 -17.13 -7.71 -56.66
CA GLU A 470 -17.66 -8.22 -57.89
C GLU A 470 -18.45 -9.50 -57.57
N LYS A 471 -19.73 -9.49 -57.92
CA LYS A 471 -20.61 -10.68 -57.84
C LYS A 471 -20.03 -11.75 -58.76
N ARG A 472 -19.33 -12.73 -58.21
CA ARG A 472 -19.04 -13.99 -58.91
C ARG A 472 -20.37 -14.69 -59.21
N GLY A 473 -20.73 -14.75 -60.47
CA GLY A 473 -21.90 -15.41 -60.97
C GLY A 473 -21.90 -16.89 -60.61
N ASN A 474 -23.02 -17.33 -60.03
CA ASN A 474 -23.29 -18.74 -59.71
C ASN A 474 -23.54 -19.53 -61.01
N VAL A 475 -22.54 -20.27 -61.49
CA VAL A 475 -22.70 -21.27 -62.55
C VAL A 475 -23.30 -22.52 -61.89
N LYS A 476 -24.62 -22.74 -62.10
CA LYS A 476 -25.32 -24.01 -61.75
C LYS A 476 -24.74 -25.12 -62.65
N ARG A 477 -23.99 -26.06 -62.09
CA ARG A 477 -23.72 -27.35 -62.71
C ARG A 477 -24.90 -28.30 -62.49
N TYR A 478 -25.64 -28.60 -63.54
CA TYR A 478 -26.51 -29.77 -63.59
C TYR A 478 -25.69 -31.05 -63.68
N LYS A 479 -25.90 -31.99 -62.77
CA LYS A 479 -25.45 -33.38 -62.94
C LYS A 479 -26.53 -34.16 -63.65
N LYS A 480 -26.12 -34.88 -64.70
CA LYS A 480 -26.77 -36.08 -65.23
C LYS A 480 -26.48 -37.26 -64.32
#